data_dc1a77fc47549765c257371744bcef28
#
_entry.id   dc1a77fc47549765c257371744bcef28
#
_cell.length_a   1.000
_cell.length_b   1.000
_cell.length_c   1.000
_cell.angle_alpha   90.00
_cell.angle_beta   90.00
_cell.angle_gamma   90.00
#
_symmetry.space_group_name_H-M   'P 1'
#
loop_
_entity.id
_entity.type
_entity.pdbx_description
1 polymer ?
#
loop_
_entity_poly.entity_id
_entity_poly.type
_entity_poly.pdbx_seq_one_letter_code
_entity_poly.pdbx_strand_id
1 'polypeptide(L)'
;MAENSRSVAGCGAAQERKKKAPTAAILDSQSVKVSNHGGMRGFDAGKKIMGRKRHLLVDTLGLILAVVVHPADIQDRDGARLVLQKLEGAFGWLRLIWVDGGYAGAALAQWLKALLPRRGMRLEVVKRTELHRFKVVPKR
;
A
#
# COMPACT_ATOMS: atom_id res chain seq x y z
N MET A 1 13.96 -17.17 -41.79
CA MET A 1 14.59 -17.60 -40.56
C MET A 1 13.75 -17.12 -39.42
N ALA A 2 13.17 -18.01 -38.66
CA ALA A 2 12.22 -17.71 -37.61
C ALA A 2 12.95 -17.28 -36.35
N GLU A 3 12.69 -16.07 -35.87
CA GLU A 3 13.15 -15.63 -34.58
C GLU A 3 12.18 -16.05 -33.49
N ASN A 4 12.67 -16.92 -32.65
CA ASN A 4 11.99 -17.43 -31.46
C ASN A 4 12.43 -16.58 -30.27
N SER A 5 11.79 -15.47 -30.01
CA SER A 5 11.89 -14.77 -28.73
C SER A 5 10.74 -15.20 -27.83
N ARG A 6 11.00 -16.23 -27.06
CA ARG A 6 10.08 -16.70 -26.00
C ARG A 6 10.26 -15.87 -24.76
N SER A 7 9.33 -14.99 -24.49
CA SER A 7 9.18 -14.41 -23.17
C SER A 7 8.51 -15.45 -22.24
N VAL A 8 9.30 -16.08 -21.41
CA VAL A 8 8.82 -17.18 -20.53
C VAL A 8 8.60 -16.73 -19.09
N ALA A 9 8.63 -15.44 -18.79
CA ALA A 9 8.55 -14.95 -17.42
C ALA A 9 7.12 -14.65 -16.89
N GLY A 10 6.09 -14.77 -17.71
CA GLY A 10 4.72 -14.34 -17.33
C GLY A 10 3.77 -15.42 -16.84
N CYS A 11 4.04 -16.68 -17.12
CA CYS A 11 3.02 -17.74 -16.95
C CYS A 11 2.95 -18.34 -15.54
N GLY A 12 4.05 -18.39 -14.80
CA GLY A 12 4.08 -19.04 -13.47
C GLY A 12 3.39 -18.22 -12.38
N ALA A 13 3.62 -16.92 -12.33
CA ALA A 13 3.06 -16.05 -11.30
C ALA A 13 1.53 -15.88 -11.43
N ALA A 14 1.00 -15.88 -12.64
CA ALA A 14 -0.44 -15.79 -12.89
C ALA A 14 -1.20 -17.07 -12.50
N GLN A 15 -0.56 -18.21 -12.59
CA GLN A 15 -1.16 -19.52 -12.30
C GLN A 15 -1.18 -19.82 -10.79
N GLU A 16 -0.18 -19.38 -10.04
CA GLU A 16 -0.20 -19.45 -8.57
C GLU A 16 -1.23 -18.47 -7.96
N ARG A 17 -1.45 -17.31 -8.56
CA ARG A 17 -2.49 -16.36 -8.16
C ARG A 17 -3.90 -16.91 -8.24
N LYS A 18 -4.19 -17.78 -9.20
CA LYS A 18 -5.52 -18.44 -9.32
C LYS A 18 -5.80 -19.41 -8.20
N LYS A 19 -4.78 -20.01 -7.59
CA LYS A 19 -4.94 -21.02 -6.54
C LYS A 19 -5.05 -20.44 -5.13
N LYS A 20 -4.50 -19.24 -4.86
CA LYS A 20 -4.56 -18.58 -3.54
C LYS A 20 -4.49 -17.06 -3.72
N ALA A 21 -5.56 -16.45 -4.21
CA ALA A 21 -5.65 -15.00 -4.22
C ALA A 21 -5.58 -14.48 -2.77
N PRO A 22 -4.56 -13.70 -2.38
CA PRO A 22 -4.43 -13.20 -1.02
C PRO A 22 -5.58 -12.23 -0.73
N THR A 23 -6.36 -12.48 0.31
CA THR A 23 -7.50 -11.65 0.69
C THR A 23 -7.09 -10.44 1.53
N ALA A 24 -5.82 -10.33 1.86
CA ALA A 24 -5.25 -9.24 2.65
C ALA A 24 -4.13 -8.52 1.90
N ALA A 25 -3.97 -7.24 2.20
CA ALA A 25 -2.89 -6.40 1.71
C ALA A 25 -2.30 -5.54 2.84
N ILE A 26 -1.15 -4.95 2.60
CA ILE A 26 -0.45 -4.06 3.52
C ILE A 26 -0.29 -2.72 2.82
N LEU A 27 -0.70 -1.65 3.49
CA LEU A 27 -0.48 -0.28 3.05
C LEU A 27 0.60 0.36 3.91
N ASP A 28 1.63 0.87 3.27
CA ASP A 28 2.73 1.56 3.93
C ASP A 28 3.13 2.82 3.17
N SER A 29 3.76 3.77 3.86
CA SER A 29 4.28 4.99 3.28
C SER A 29 5.77 5.17 3.54
N GLN A 30 6.46 5.70 2.56
CA GLN A 30 7.87 6.06 2.67
C GLN A 30 8.10 7.46 2.12
N SER A 31 8.74 8.33 2.93
CA SER A 31 9.20 9.64 2.48
C SER A 31 10.64 9.54 2.00
N VAL A 32 10.91 10.11 0.83
CA VAL A 32 12.22 10.08 0.18
C VAL A 32 12.68 11.52 -0.04
N LYS A 33 13.89 11.82 0.43
CA LYS A 33 14.53 13.11 0.19
C LYS A 33 14.81 13.29 -1.30
N VAL A 34 14.46 14.45 -1.83
CA VAL A 34 14.67 14.79 -3.24
C VAL A 34 15.58 16.00 -3.33
N SER A 35 16.53 15.98 -4.28
CA SER A 35 17.38 17.12 -4.58
C SER A 35 16.59 18.30 -5.12
N ASN A 36 17.21 19.49 -5.16
CA ASN A 36 16.57 20.73 -5.60
C ASN A 36 16.13 20.74 -7.07
N HIS A 37 16.51 19.75 -7.85
CA HIS A 37 16.21 19.66 -9.26
C HIS A 37 15.02 18.73 -9.51
N GLY A 38 13.89 19.31 -9.87
CA GLY A 38 12.80 18.59 -10.51
C GLY A 38 11.57 18.26 -9.69
N GLY A 39 10.50 18.98 -9.98
CA GLY A 39 9.13 18.64 -9.68
C GLY A 39 8.64 18.96 -8.26
N MET A 40 7.38 18.71 -8.02
CA MET A 40 6.71 18.98 -6.75
C MET A 40 7.35 18.21 -5.59
N ARG A 41 7.62 18.90 -4.51
CA ARG A 41 8.14 18.36 -3.25
C ARG A 41 7.43 19.05 -2.08
N GLY A 42 7.39 18.40 -0.94
CA GLY A 42 6.82 18.94 0.29
C GLY A 42 7.65 18.54 1.49
N PHE A 43 7.42 19.20 2.63
CA PHE A 43 8.11 18.92 3.88
C PHE A 43 7.27 17.97 4.75
N ASP A 44 7.81 16.78 5.01
CA ASP A 44 7.26 15.85 5.99
C ASP A 44 7.73 16.25 7.39
N ALA A 45 6.86 16.89 8.16
CA ALA A 45 7.18 17.36 9.50
C ALA A 45 7.47 16.22 10.50
N GLY A 46 6.84 15.07 10.32
CA GLY A 46 7.05 13.90 11.18
C GLY A 46 8.43 13.26 10.97
N LYS A 47 8.86 13.14 9.73
CA LYS A 47 10.16 12.55 9.36
C LYS A 47 11.25 13.58 9.14
N LYS A 48 10.90 14.89 9.17
CA LYS A 48 11.81 16.03 8.89
C LYS A 48 12.54 15.91 7.55
N ILE A 49 11.81 15.52 6.51
CA ILE A 49 12.33 15.29 5.16
C ILE A 49 11.63 16.22 4.19
N MET A 50 12.42 16.95 3.39
CA MET A 50 11.92 17.67 2.21
C MET A 50 12.00 16.73 1.01
N GLY A 51 10.86 16.36 0.42
CA GLY A 51 10.86 15.44 -0.68
C GLY A 51 9.49 14.99 -1.14
N ARG A 52 9.41 13.74 -1.52
CA ARG A 52 8.19 13.06 -1.96
C ARG A 52 7.87 11.89 -1.04
N LYS A 53 6.60 11.63 -0.90
CA LYS A 53 6.09 10.46 -0.19
C LYS A 53 5.48 9.50 -1.20
N ARG A 54 5.80 8.23 -1.06
CA ARG A 54 5.16 7.16 -1.81
C ARG A 54 4.34 6.29 -0.88
N HIS A 55 3.16 5.95 -1.30
CA HIS A 55 2.33 4.93 -0.67
C HIS A 55 2.33 3.68 -1.54
N LEU A 56 2.54 2.54 -0.90
CA LEU A 56 2.57 1.23 -1.51
C LEU A 56 1.47 0.38 -0.90
N LEU A 57 0.62 -0.19 -1.75
CA LEU A 57 -0.28 -1.27 -1.37
C LEU A 57 0.28 -2.56 -1.95
N VAL A 58 0.66 -3.49 -1.09
CA VAL A 58 1.22 -4.80 -1.47
C VAL A 58 0.36 -5.92 -0.93
N ASP A 59 0.31 -7.04 -1.64
CA ASP A 59 -0.35 -8.23 -1.14
C ASP A 59 0.54 -9.00 -0.15
N THR A 60 0.01 -10.09 0.43
CA THR A 60 0.75 -10.92 1.39
C THR A 60 1.92 -11.70 0.75
N LEU A 61 2.02 -11.71 -0.56
CA LEU A 61 3.15 -12.28 -1.31
C LEU A 61 4.21 -11.22 -1.65
N GLY A 62 3.97 -9.95 -1.29
CA GLY A 62 4.87 -8.85 -1.59
C GLY A 62 4.69 -8.24 -2.98
N LEU A 63 3.63 -8.60 -3.71
CA LEU A 63 3.35 -8.05 -5.03
C LEU A 63 2.65 -6.70 -4.90
N ILE A 64 3.13 -5.71 -5.65
CA ILE A 64 2.59 -4.36 -5.65
C ILE A 64 1.22 -4.36 -6.35
N LEU A 65 0.19 -3.94 -5.61
CA LEU A 65 -1.17 -3.77 -6.14
C LEU A 65 -1.41 -2.34 -6.61
N ALA A 66 -0.92 -1.35 -5.85
CA ALA A 66 -1.04 0.06 -6.20
C ALA A 66 0.10 0.88 -5.62
N VAL A 67 0.47 1.94 -6.32
CA VAL A 67 1.46 2.93 -5.90
C VAL A 67 0.92 4.33 -6.18
N VAL A 68 1.15 5.25 -5.24
CA VAL A 68 0.95 6.68 -5.43
C VAL A 68 2.15 7.43 -4.91
N VAL A 69 2.61 8.42 -5.66
CA VAL A 69 3.69 9.34 -5.26
C VAL A 69 3.14 10.76 -5.26
N HIS A 70 3.40 11.49 -4.19
CA HIS A 70 2.96 12.88 -4.01
C HIS A 70 3.98 13.67 -3.19
N PRO A 71 3.85 15.01 -3.06
CA PRO A 71 4.67 15.80 -2.15
C PRO A 71 4.58 15.28 -0.71
N ALA A 72 5.69 15.32 0.03
CA ALA A 72 5.79 14.69 1.34
C ALA A 72 5.02 15.42 2.46
N ASP A 73 4.52 16.63 2.23
CA ASP A 73 3.68 17.43 3.13
C ASP A 73 2.25 16.87 3.27
N ILE A 74 1.78 16.06 2.31
CA ILE A 74 0.49 15.41 2.40
C ILE A 74 0.53 14.35 3.52
N GLN A 75 -0.48 14.41 4.41
CA GLN A 75 -0.58 13.47 5.53
C GLN A 75 -0.82 12.04 5.05
N ASP A 76 -0.39 11.05 5.85
CA ASP A 76 -0.51 9.64 5.49
C ASP A 76 -1.96 9.21 5.23
N ARG A 77 -2.93 9.71 5.98
CA ARG A 77 -4.35 9.41 5.79
C ARG A 77 -4.90 9.92 4.45
N ASP A 78 -4.45 11.10 4.02
CA ASP A 78 -4.89 11.68 2.75
C ASP A 78 -4.21 10.99 1.57
N GLY A 79 -2.92 10.68 1.69
CA GLY A 79 -2.19 9.88 0.73
C GLY A 79 -2.76 8.46 0.60
N ALA A 80 -3.19 7.86 1.70
CA ALA A 80 -3.88 6.56 1.70
C ALA A 80 -5.13 6.57 0.84
N ARG A 81 -5.94 7.63 0.91
CA ARG A 81 -7.15 7.75 0.08
C ARG A 81 -6.83 7.69 -1.41
N LEU A 82 -5.74 8.33 -1.84
CA LEU A 82 -5.30 8.31 -3.23
C LEU A 82 -4.95 6.89 -3.72
N VAL A 83 -4.33 6.07 -2.85
CA VAL A 83 -4.02 4.67 -3.16
C VAL A 83 -5.30 3.83 -3.16
N LEU A 84 -6.12 3.99 -2.13
CA LEU A 84 -7.32 3.16 -1.94
C LEU A 84 -8.39 3.41 -3.02
N GLN A 85 -8.44 4.63 -3.59
CA GLN A 85 -9.28 4.92 -4.76
C GLN A 85 -8.96 4.02 -5.96
N LYS A 86 -7.69 3.61 -6.12
CA LYS A 86 -7.29 2.69 -7.19
C LYS A 86 -7.87 1.28 -7.05
N LEU A 87 -8.49 0.97 -5.91
CA LEU A 87 -9.18 -0.30 -5.69
C LEU A 87 -10.58 -0.34 -6.31
N GLU A 88 -11.13 0.80 -6.74
CA GLU A 88 -12.40 0.82 -7.46
C GLU A 88 -12.27 0.02 -8.76
N GLY A 89 -13.15 -0.95 -8.94
CA GLY A 89 -13.14 -1.81 -10.11
C GLY A 89 -12.00 -2.83 -10.18
N ALA A 90 -11.05 -2.82 -9.22
CA ALA A 90 -9.91 -3.72 -9.19
C ALA A 90 -9.87 -4.57 -7.91
N PHE A 91 -9.13 -5.68 -7.94
CA PHE A 91 -8.84 -6.54 -6.78
C PHE A 91 -10.08 -6.93 -5.97
N GLY A 92 -11.13 -7.41 -6.64
CA GLY A 92 -12.42 -7.78 -6.04
C GLY A 92 -12.34 -8.85 -4.94
N TRP A 93 -11.21 -9.55 -4.85
CA TRP A 93 -10.90 -10.57 -3.84
C TRP A 93 -10.35 -9.98 -2.54
N LEU A 94 -9.87 -8.72 -2.51
CA LEU A 94 -9.30 -8.08 -1.33
C LEU A 94 -10.38 -7.78 -0.28
N ARG A 95 -10.14 -8.14 0.98
CA ARG A 95 -11.07 -7.98 2.10
C ARG A 95 -10.48 -7.27 3.31
N LEU A 96 -9.16 -7.27 3.46
CA LEU A 96 -8.47 -6.76 4.61
C LEU A 96 -7.25 -5.94 4.18
N ILE A 97 -7.06 -4.77 4.79
CA ILE A 97 -5.86 -3.95 4.62
C ILE A 97 -5.26 -3.69 5.99
N TRP A 98 -4.03 -4.12 6.19
CA TRP A 98 -3.23 -3.77 7.36
C TRP A 98 -2.51 -2.45 7.14
N VAL A 99 -2.55 -1.60 8.14
CA VAL A 99 -1.90 -0.29 8.17
C VAL A 99 -1.16 -0.08 9.49
N ASP A 100 -0.21 0.82 9.52
CA ASP A 100 0.46 1.22 10.76
C ASP A 100 -0.33 2.28 11.55
N GLY A 101 0.22 2.72 12.69
CA GLY A 101 -0.41 3.72 13.55
C GLY A 101 -0.61 5.10 12.91
N GLY A 102 0.15 5.45 11.88
CA GLY A 102 0.00 6.72 11.15
C GLY A 102 -1.35 6.86 10.43
N TYR A 103 -1.98 5.73 10.13
CA TYR A 103 -3.30 5.66 9.50
C TYR A 103 -4.44 5.44 10.51
N ALA A 104 -4.15 5.48 11.81
CA ALA A 104 -5.16 5.25 12.84
C ALA A 104 -6.27 6.31 12.79
N GLY A 105 -7.50 5.88 13.07
CA GLY A 105 -8.67 6.72 13.12
C GLY A 105 -9.86 6.14 12.36
N ALA A 106 -11.06 6.41 12.89
CA ALA A 106 -12.30 5.89 12.31
C ALA A 106 -12.62 6.50 10.94
N ALA A 107 -12.17 7.73 10.68
CA ALA A 107 -12.51 8.47 9.48
C ALA A 107 -12.04 7.78 8.19
N LEU A 108 -10.81 7.23 8.16
CA LEU A 108 -10.29 6.53 6.99
C LEU A 108 -11.04 5.21 6.76
N ALA A 109 -11.33 4.47 7.82
CA ALA A 109 -12.08 3.21 7.74
C ALA A 109 -13.53 3.44 7.27
N GLN A 110 -14.19 4.47 7.77
CA GLN A 110 -15.54 4.85 7.33
C GLN A 110 -15.55 5.29 5.86
N TRP A 111 -14.56 6.11 5.47
CA TRP A 111 -14.42 6.55 4.09
C TRP A 111 -14.21 5.36 3.15
N LEU A 112 -13.37 4.38 3.53
CA LEU A 112 -13.16 3.17 2.73
C LEU A 112 -14.43 2.33 2.58
N LYS A 113 -15.23 2.21 3.64
CA LYS A 113 -16.54 1.53 3.58
C LYS A 113 -17.50 2.24 2.64
N ALA A 114 -17.49 3.57 2.63
CA ALA A 114 -18.33 4.36 1.74
C ALA A 114 -17.89 4.23 0.27
N LEU A 115 -16.56 4.17 0.02
CA LEU A 115 -16.00 3.99 -1.31
C LEU A 115 -16.33 2.61 -1.89
N LEU A 116 -16.26 1.56 -1.08
CA LEU A 116 -16.41 0.16 -1.49
C LEU A 116 -17.49 -0.57 -0.68
N PRO A 117 -18.76 -0.11 -0.71
CA PRO A 117 -19.80 -0.56 0.22
C PRO A 117 -20.12 -2.06 0.11
N ARG A 118 -19.99 -2.64 -1.08
CA ARG A 118 -20.35 -4.04 -1.36
C ARG A 118 -19.22 -5.03 -1.05
N ARG A 119 -18.00 -4.55 -0.74
CA ARG A 119 -16.83 -5.43 -0.56
C ARG A 119 -16.64 -5.93 0.86
N GLY A 120 -17.25 -5.29 1.86
CA GLY A 120 -17.02 -5.63 3.26
C GLY A 120 -15.55 -5.48 3.68
N MET A 121 -14.82 -4.55 3.03
CA MET A 121 -13.40 -4.34 3.26
C MET A 121 -13.15 -3.76 4.65
N ARG A 122 -12.14 -4.29 5.35
CA ARG A 122 -11.73 -3.85 6.67
C ARG A 122 -10.35 -3.24 6.63
N LEU A 123 -10.17 -2.16 7.39
CA LEU A 123 -8.89 -1.55 7.68
C LEU A 123 -8.51 -1.90 9.11
N GLU A 124 -7.37 -2.56 9.30
CA GLU A 124 -6.88 -2.98 10.61
C GLU A 124 -5.55 -2.30 10.90
N VAL A 125 -5.47 -1.56 12.00
CA VAL A 125 -4.26 -0.89 12.44
C VAL A 125 -3.40 -1.88 13.23
N VAL A 126 -2.22 -2.17 12.73
CA VAL A 126 -1.22 -2.99 13.42
C VAL A 126 -0.44 -2.10 14.38
N LYS A 127 -0.70 -2.25 15.67
CA LYS A 127 0.02 -1.52 16.72
C LYS A 127 1.30 -2.29 17.09
N ARG A 128 2.42 -1.56 17.20
CA ARG A 128 3.61 -2.12 17.84
C ARG A 128 3.37 -2.19 19.35
N THR A 129 3.39 -3.38 19.90
CA THR A 129 3.13 -3.63 21.32
C THR A 129 4.30 -3.30 22.23
N GLU A 130 5.54 -3.17 21.70
CA GLU A 130 6.73 -2.88 22.48
C GLU A 130 7.66 -1.92 21.73
N LEU A 131 7.91 -0.75 22.35
CA LEU A 131 8.70 0.35 21.76
C LEU A 131 10.23 0.12 21.83
N HIS A 132 10.74 -0.84 22.62
CA HIS A 132 12.17 -0.96 22.93
C HIS A 132 12.78 -2.35 22.83
N ARG A 133 12.03 -3.37 22.42
CA ARG A 133 12.55 -4.73 22.24
C ARG A 133 12.19 -5.29 20.86
N PHE A 134 13.19 -5.86 20.20
CA PHE A 134 12.95 -6.66 19.00
C PHE A 134 12.18 -7.92 19.41
N LYS A 135 10.98 -8.06 18.89
CA LYS A 135 10.15 -9.25 19.08
C LYS A 135 9.72 -9.78 17.71
N VAL A 136 10.02 -11.03 17.47
CA VAL A 136 9.52 -11.70 16.27
C VAL A 136 8.00 -11.87 16.41
N VAL A 137 7.26 -11.23 15.53
CA VAL A 137 5.80 -11.40 15.47
C VAL A 137 5.50 -12.63 14.63
N PRO A 138 4.70 -13.58 15.13
CA PRO A 138 4.31 -14.75 14.35
C PRO A 138 3.55 -14.33 13.09
N LYS A 139 3.80 -15.03 12.00
CA LYS A 139 3.04 -14.84 10.75
C LYS A 139 1.56 -15.14 11.03
N ARG A 140 0.72 -14.19 10.71
CA ARG A 140 -0.74 -14.35 10.74
C ARG A 140 -1.25 -14.94 9.44
#